data_bc12ab293651fd92ccd8a37feb7d0d0c
#
_entry.id   bc12ab293651fd92ccd8a37feb7d0d0c
#
_cell.length_a   1.000
_cell.length_b   1.000
_cell.length_c   1.000
_cell.angle_alpha   90.00
_cell.angle_beta   90.00
_cell.angle_gamma   90.00
#
_symmetry.space_group_name_H-M   'P 1'
#
loop_
_entity.id
_entity.type
_entity.pdbx_description
1 polymer ?
#
loop_
_entity_poly.entity_id
_entity_poly.type
_entity_poly.pdbx_seq_one_letter_code
_entity_poly.pdbx_strand_id
1 'polypeptide(L)'
;MHRRFGVGILIYAEEHRRKGYARKVIDMVKKYGRNTLDLKQIWVTIDEDNLASRALFESCGFVLSARRKEWINRCGVFVDELEYQCFL
;
A
#
# COMPACT_ATOMS: atom_id res chain seq x y z
N MET A 1 8.18 11.00 18.01
CA MET A 1 7.61 9.65 17.84
C MET A 1 6.88 9.53 16.51
N HIS A 2 7.13 8.46 15.82
CA HIS A 2 6.49 8.24 14.52
C HIS A 2 5.21 7.45 14.70
N ARG A 3 4.13 7.95 14.14
CA ARG A 3 2.88 7.22 14.11
C ARG A 3 2.64 6.74 12.69
N ARG A 4 3.03 5.51 12.44
CA ARG A 4 2.89 4.88 11.13
C ARG A 4 2.02 3.64 11.25
N PHE A 5 1.40 3.31 10.17
CA PHE A 5 0.54 2.15 10.13
C PHE A 5 0.64 1.49 8.76
N GLY A 6 0.89 0.18 8.75
CA GLY A 6 1.01 -0.58 7.51
C GLY A 6 -0.33 -1.13 7.06
N VAL A 7 -0.62 -0.97 5.80
CA VAL A 7 -1.87 -1.44 5.20
C VAL A 7 -1.58 -2.14 3.90
N GLY A 8 -2.54 -2.91 3.42
CA GLY A 8 -2.47 -3.40 2.05
C GLY A 8 -2.77 -4.87 1.88
N ILE A 9 -2.54 -5.67 2.89
CA ILE A 9 -2.74 -7.11 2.77
C ILE A 9 -4.19 -7.46 2.44
N LEU A 10 -5.11 -6.79 3.07
CA LEU A 10 -6.53 -7.08 2.89
C LEU A 10 -7.02 -6.80 1.48
N ILE A 11 -6.33 -5.93 0.78
CA ILE A 11 -6.75 -5.50 -0.54
C ILE A 11 -6.21 -6.43 -1.62
N TYR A 12 -5.13 -7.11 -1.31
CA TYR A 12 -4.42 -7.92 -2.28
C TYR A 12 -5.32 -8.88 -3.07
N ALA A 13 -6.17 -9.61 -2.39
CA ALA A 13 -6.99 -10.62 -3.04
C ALA A 13 -8.12 -10.03 -3.87
N GLU A 14 -8.54 -8.84 -3.55
CA GLU A 14 -9.71 -8.22 -4.17
C GLU A 14 -9.35 -7.25 -5.29
N GLU A 15 -8.14 -6.78 -5.33
CA GLU A 15 -7.76 -5.65 -6.15
C GLU A 15 -8.04 -5.81 -7.63
N HIS A 16 -7.83 -7.02 -8.15
CA HIS A 16 -7.99 -7.23 -9.59
C HIS A 16 -9.44 -7.42 -10.02
N ARG A 17 -10.33 -7.56 -9.08
CA ARG A 17 -11.75 -7.76 -9.37
C ARG A 17 -12.62 -6.60 -8.94
N ARG A 18 -12.18 -5.89 -7.90
CA ARG A 18 -13.04 -4.91 -7.24
C ARG A 18 -12.26 -3.67 -6.89
N LYS A 19 -11.72 -3.01 -7.90
CA LYS A 19 -10.91 -1.82 -7.68
C LYS A 19 -11.68 -0.71 -6.97
N GLY A 20 -12.96 -0.56 -7.27
CA GLY A 20 -13.78 0.43 -6.57
C GLY A 20 -13.93 0.12 -5.10
N TYR A 21 -14.08 -1.15 -4.78
CA TYR A 21 -14.17 -1.58 -3.40
C TYR A 21 -12.84 -1.36 -2.67
N ALA A 22 -11.74 -1.73 -3.32
CA ALA A 22 -10.42 -1.55 -2.71
C ALA A 22 -10.15 -0.08 -2.42
N ARG A 23 -10.51 0.80 -3.34
CA ARG A 23 -10.34 2.24 -3.14
C ARG A 23 -11.15 2.73 -1.93
N LYS A 24 -12.37 2.22 -1.76
CA LYS A 24 -13.17 2.58 -0.59
C LYS A 24 -12.53 2.11 0.70
N VAL A 25 -11.98 0.90 0.70
CA VAL A 25 -11.29 0.38 1.89
C VAL A 25 -10.09 1.25 2.23
N ILE A 26 -9.30 1.64 1.24
CA ILE A 26 -8.15 2.51 1.48
C ILE A 26 -8.61 3.84 2.07
N ASP A 27 -9.66 4.44 1.51
CA ASP A 27 -10.17 5.71 2.02
C ASP A 27 -10.67 5.58 3.45
N MET A 28 -11.35 4.49 3.78
CA MET A 28 -11.80 4.24 5.14
C MET A 28 -10.64 4.10 6.11
N VAL A 29 -9.60 3.37 5.72
CA VAL A 29 -8.42 3.21 6.55
C VAL A 29 -7.75 4.55 6.79
N LYS A 30 -7.65 5.38 5.76
CA LYS A 30 -7.06 6.71 5.90
C LYS A 30 -7.85 7.57 6.87
N LYS A 31 -9.16 7.56 6.76
CA LYS A 31 -10.02 8.34 7.66
C LYS A 31 -9.91 7.84 9.09
N TYR A 32 -9.93 6.54 9.26
CA TYR A 32 -9.82 5.95 10.59
C TYR A 32 -8.48 6.28 11.22
N GLY A 33 -7.42 6.15 10.44
CA GLY A 33 -6.09 6.47 10.93
C GLY A 33 -5.97 7.92 11.35
N ARG A 34 -6.47 8.83 10.53
CA ARG A 34 -6.38 10.26 10.82
C ARG A 34 -7.28 10.68 11.98
N ASN A 35 -8.54 10.25 11.96
CA ASN A 35 -9.54 10.77 12.88
C ASN A 35 -9.63 10.02 14.20
N THR A 36 -9.33 8.74 14.19
CA THR A 36 -9.48 7.90 15.39
C THR A 36 -8.15 7.57 16.04
N LEU A 37 -7.14 7.25 15.24
CA LEU A 37 -5.85 6.85 15.76
C LEU A 37 -4.82 7.97 15.78
N ASP A 38 -5.17 9.12 15.21
CA ASP A 38 -4.28 10.29 15.14
C ASP A 38 -2.93 9.95 14.49
N LEU A 39 -2.99 9.16 13.42
CA LEU A 39 -1.80 8.79 12.69
C LEU A 39 -1.39 9.92 11.74
N LYS A 40 -0.09 10.05 11.53
CA LYS A 40 0.45 11.06 10.61
C LYS A 40 0.63 10.52 9.20
N GLN A 41 0.81 9.23 9.07
CA GLN A 41 1.06 8.62 7.77
C GLN A 41 0.70 7.15 7.79
N ILE A 42 0.46 6.62 6.60
CA ILE A 42 0.20 5.21 6.36
C ILE A 42 1.19 4.75 5.30
N TRP A 43 1.69 3.55 5.41
CA TRP A 43 2.58 3.00 4.41
C TRP A 43 2.17 1.59 4.06
N VAL A 44 2.51 1.17 2.83
CA VAL A 44 2.25 -0.19 2.35
C VAL A 44 3.48 -0.68 1.60
N THR A 45 3.64 -2.00 1.53
CA THR A 45 4.67 -2.60 0.70
C THR A 45 4.00 -3.35 -0.43
N ILE A 46 4.55 -3.20 -1.64
CA ILE A 46 3.98 -3.76 -2.86
C ILE A 46 5.11 -4.34 -3.68
N ASP A 47 4.92 -5.55 -4.18
CA ASP A 47 5.90 -6.15 -5.08
C ASP A 47 6.00 -5.32 -6.35
N GLU A 48 7.20 -5.14 -6.85
CA GLU A 48 7.43 -4.28 -8.01
C GLU A 48 6.59 -4.67 -9.21
N ASP A 49 6.38 -5.96 -9.42
CA ASP A 49 5.65 -6.44 -10.59
C ASP A 49 4.13 -6.44 -10.40
N ASN A 50 3.65 -6.03 -9.23
CA ASN A 50 2.21 -5.94 -9.00
C ASN A 50 1.71 -4.58 -9.47
N LEU A 51 1.56 -4.45 -10.78
CA LEU A 51 1.21 -3.17 -11.40
C LEU A 51 -0.18 -2.69 -11.01
N ALA A 52 -1.11 -3.61 -10.79
CA ALA A 52 -2.46 -3.23 -10.39
C ALA A 52 -2.48 -2.54 -9.02
N SER A 53 -1.77 -3.10 -8.05
CA SER A 53 -1.68 -2.50 -6.72
C SER A 53 -0.95 -1.17 -6.77
N ARG A 54 0.13 -1.10 -7.55
CA ARG A 54 0.88 0.14 -7.67
C ARG A 54 -0.02 1.27 -8.21
N ALA A 55 -0.76 0.97 -9.27
CA ALA A 55 -1.65 1.96 -9.85
C ALA A 55 -2.75 2.36 -8.88
N LEU A 56 -3.30 1.39 -8.15
CA LEU A 56 -4.36 1.65 -7.20
C LEU A 56 -3.89 2.59 -6.08
N PHE A 57 -2.77 2.27 -5.44
CA PHE A 57 -2.30 3.09 -4.33
C PHE A 57 -1.83 4.46 -4.81
N GLU A 58 -1.20 4.53 -5.98
CA GLU A 58 -0.83 5.83 -6.54
C GLU A 58 -2.07 6.70 -6.79
N SER A 59 -3.15 6.10 -7.26
CA SER A 59 -4.39 6.84 -7.49
C SER A 59 -5.05 7.30 -6.19
N CYS A 60 -4.69 6.68 -5.08
CA CYS A 60 -5.20 7.05 -3.77
C CYS A 60 -4.30 8.02 -3.02
N GLY A 61 -3.28 8.54 -3.68
CA GLY A 61 -2.41 9.55 -3.09
C GLY A 61 -1.16 9.01 -2.41
N PHE A 62 -0.88 7.72 -2.57
CA PHE A 62 0.36 7.16 -2.04
C PHE A 62 1.50 7.43 -3.00
N VAL A 63 2.68 7.67 -2.46
CA VAL A 63 3.87 7.93 -3.27
C VAL A 63 4.96 6.94 -2.92
N LEU A 64 5.76 6.58 -3.91
CA LEU A 64 6.88 5.67 -3.73
C LEU A 64 7.92 6.31 -2.82
N SER A 65 8.27 5.64 -1.74
CA SER A 65 9.21 6.19 -0.77
C SER A 65 10.50 5.37 -0.65
N ALA A 66 10.45 4.08 -0.96
CA ALA A 66 11.64 3.24 -0.83
C ALA A 66 11.53 2.02 -1.73
N ARG A 67 12.68 1.41 -2.01
CA ARG A 67 12.77 0.21 -2.82
C ARG A 67 13.77 -0.74 -2.16
N ARG A 68 13.38 -2.00 -1.99
CA ARG A 68 14.28 -3.05 -1.50
C ARG A 68 14.55 -3.98 -2.66
N LYS A 69 15.78 -3.97 -3.14
CA LYS A 69 16.13 -4.74 -4.32
C LYS A 69 16.18 -6.23 -4.02
N GLU A 70 15.63 -7.02 -4.94
CA GLU A 70 15.65 -8.48 -4.90
C GLU A 70 15.23 -9.02 -3.53
N TRP A 71 14.21 -8.42 -2.97
CA TRP A 71 13.78 -8.71 -1.61
C TRP A 71 12.85 -9.91 -1.51
N ILE A 72 12.06 -10.13 -2.53
CA ILE A 72 11.03 -11.17 -2.51
C ILE A 72 11.37 -12.27 -3.50
N ASN A 73 11.42 -13.51 -2.99
CA ASN A 73 11.65 -14.67 -3.84
C ASN A 73 10.31 -15.22 -4.28
N ARG A 74 10.06 -15.13 -5.58
CA ARG A 74 8.81 -15.60 -6.15
C ARG A 74 9.10 -16.69 -7.15
N CYS A 75 9.00 -17.96 -6.69
CA CYS A 75 9.25 -19.13 -7.52
C CYS A 75 10.63 -19.09 -8.19
N GLY A 76 11.63 -18.72 -7.43
CA GLY A 76 13.01 -18.68 -7.92
C GLY A 76 13.40 -17.37 -8.61
N VAL A 77 12.46 -16.46 -8.79
CA VAL A 77 12.75 -15.15 -9.35
C VAL A 77 12.65 -14.11 -8.25
N PHE A 78 13.70 -13.32 -8.09
CA PHE A 78 13.71 -12.28 -7.09
C PHE A 78 13.14 -10.99 -7.67
N VAL A 79 12.20 -10.38 -6.95
CA VAL A 79 11.62 -9.11 -7.36
C VAL A 79 11.83 -8.09 -6.26
N ASP A 80 11.85 -6.82 -6.64
CA ASP A 80 12.00 -5.74 -5.68
C ASP A 80 10.71 -5.54 -4.91
N GLU A 81 10.85 -5.12 -3.66
CA GLU A 81 9.71 -4.71 -2.85
C GLU A 81 9.71 -3.19 -2.77
N LEU A 82 8.57 -2.59 -3.05
CA LEU A 82 8.42 -1.14 -3.03
C LEU A 82 7.66 -0.73 -1.78
N GLU A 83 8.06 0.37 -1.19
CA GLU A 83 7.32 0.96 -0.09
C GLU A 83 6.67 2.24 -0.59
N TYR A 84 5.36 2.34 -0.38
CA TYR A 84 4.58 3.54 -0.70
C TYR A 84 4.07 4.14 0.60
N GLN A 85 3.99 5.44 0.65
CA GLN A 85 3.46 6.10 1.84
C GLN A 85 2.52 7.22 1.47
N CYS A 86 1.63 7.54 2.40
CA CYS A 86 0.67 8.62 2.24
C CYS A 86 0.60 9.39 3.55
N PHE A 87 0.74 10.70 3.48
CA PHE A 87 0.57 11.56 4.66
C PHE A 87 -0.91 11.87 4.83
N LEU A 88 -1.35 11.81 6.08
CA LEU A 88 -2.78 11.99 6.41
C LEU A 88 -3.11 13.41 6.86
#